data_72c77a99c97e45a5724caba0074bab60
#
_entry.id   72c77a99c97e45a5724caba0074bab60
#
_cell.length_a   1.000
_cell.length_b   1.000
_cell.length_c   1.000
_cell.angle_alpha   90.00
_cell.angle_beta   90.00
_cell.angle_gamma   90.00
#
_symmetry.space_group_name_H-M   'P 1'
#
loop_
_entity.id
_entity.type
_entity.pdbx_description
1 polymer ?
#
loop_
_entity_poly.entity_id
_entity_poly.type
_entity_poly.pdbx_seq_one_letter_code
_entity_poly.pdbx_strand_id
1 'polypeptide(L)'
;RTSGYTVRTRIRRDVDNDRFGIPPHLMEPEFGFARYAQNVLARPQVVALRMNRAKAVGTKTAQELYGSHLSQREAAQVLSMFFYDARLKSRIELCVADSMPPPYIAAYAQLVKSVFGSPAALQNVLRHYGGASTLDIMNAKLAVCKDGFSALVYGKPVGSELAWLLMQARSRTPSQEERALLAPFMRLVTARKTIRELGAE
;
A
#
# COMPACT_ATOMS: atom_id res chain seq x y z
N ARG A 1 -16.23 -18.24 -10.86
CA ARG A 1 -14.76 -17.98 -10.94
C ARG A 1 -14.56 -16.47 -10.91
N THR A 2 -13.94 -15.94 -9.87
CA THR A 2 -13.60 -14.53 -9.80
C THR A 2 -12.48 -14.26 -10.80
N SER A 3 -12.84 -13.70 -11.96
CA SER A 3 -11.88 -13.22 -12.95
C SER A 3 -11.18 -11.99 -12.39
N GLY A 4 -9.86 -12.01 -12.29
CA GLY A 4 -9.04 -10.88 -11.87
C GLY A 4 -7.72 -11.32 -11.26
N TYR A 5 -6.71 -10.46 -11.39
CA TYR A 5 -5.33 -10.77 -10.99
C TYR A 5 -5.06 -10.50 -9.50
N THR A 6 -5.86 -9.64 -8.85
CA THR A 6 -5.68 -9.31 -7.41
C THR A 6 -7.00 -9.37 -6.66
N VAL A 7 -7.20 -10.45 -5.92
CA VAL A 7 -8.44 -10.67 -5.15
C VAL A 7 -8.53 -9.71 -3.96
N ARG A 8 -7.42 -9.48 -3.27
CA ARG A 8 -7.35 -8.62 -2.08
C ARG A 8 -7.80 -7.19 -2.34
N THR A 9 -7.33 -6.56 -3.43
CA THR A 9 -7.71 -5.19 -3.78
C THR A 9 -9.22 -5.07 -4.04
N ARG A 10 -9.82 -6.07 -4.68
CA ARG A 10 -11.26 -6.12 -4.92
C ARG A 10 -12.04 -6.24 -3.63
N ILE A 11 -11.67 -7.19 -2.76
CA ILE A 11 -12.32 -7.37 -1.46
C ILE A 11 -12.25 -6.08 -0.65
N ARG A 12 -11.08 -5.46 -0.54
CA ARG A 12 -10.89 -4.25 0.24
C ARG A 12 -11.75 -3.08 -0.25
N ARG A 13 -11.91 -2.94 -1.55
CA ARG A 13 -12.78 -1.90 -2.13
C ARG A 13 -14.25 -2.11 -1.78
N ASP A 14 -14.70 -3.35 -1.69
CA ASP A 14 -16.12 -3.69 -1.51
C ASP A 14 -16.51 -3.78 -0.02
N VAL A 15 -15.53 -3.81 0.90
CA VAL A 15 -15.80 -3.96 2.34
C VAL A 15 -16.01 -2.61 3.04
N ASP A 16 -15.07 -1.68 2.91
CA ASP A 16 -15.09 -0.45 3.69
C ASP A 16 -14.15 0.62 3.10
N ASN A 17 -14.73 1.56 2.39
CA ASN A 17 -13.96 2.63 1.74
C ASN A 17 -13.44 3.68 2.72
N ASP A 18 -13.94 3.75 3.94
CA ASP A 18 -13.49 4.71 4.94
C ASP A 18 -12.17 4.30 5.62
N ARG A 19 -11.92 2.99 5.71
CA ARG A 19 -10.78 2.42 6.45
C ARG A 19 -9.78 1.67 5.59
N PHE A 20 -10.08 1.47 4.30
CA PHE A 20 -9.19 0.80 3.34
C PHE A 20 -8.80 1.74 2.19
N GLY A 21 -7.75 1.39 1.48
CA GLY A 21 -7.33 2.11 0.28
C GLY A 21 -6.39 3.26 0.54
N ILE A 22 -6.56 4.36 -0.18
CA ILE A 22 -5.69 5.53 -0.11
C ILE A 22 -6.23 6.48 0.97
N PRO A 23 -5.38 6.98 1.90
CA PRO A 23 -5.82 8.00 2.85
C PRO A 23 -6.38 9.21 2.12
N PRO A 24 -7.50 9.80 2.57
CA PRO A 24 -7.99 11.05 2.01
C PRO A 24 -6.91 12.14 2.03
N HIS A 25 -6.89 12.97 1.00
CA HIS A 25 -5.96 14.10 0.88
C HIS A 25 -4.47 13.74 0.79
N LEU A 26 -4.12 12.45 0.58
CA LEU A 26 -2.71 11.98 0.56
C LEU A 26 -1.82 12.76 -0.40
N MET A 27 -2.38 13.19 -1.55
CA MET A 27 -1.61 13.88 -2.59
C MET A 27 -1.65 15.41 -2.48
N GLU A 28 -2.27 15.95 -1.44
CA GLU A 28 -2.27 17.39 -1.18
C GLU A 28 -0.94 17.83 -0.57
N PRO A 29 -0.43 19.05 -0.92
CA PRO A 29 0.85 19.55 -0.39
C PRO A 29 0.91 19.62 1.14
N GLU A 30 -0.22 19.86 1.78
CA GLU A 30 -0.34 20.00 3.24
C GLU A 30 -0.52 18.65 3.94
N PHE A 31 -0.48 17.54 3.20
CA PHE A 31 -0.61 16.23 3.81
C PHE A 31 0.59 15.90 4.70
N GLY A 32 0.31 15.61 5.96
CA GLY A 32 1.32 15.26 6.95
C GLY A 32 0.68 14.53 8.14
N PHE A 33 1.43 14.38 9.23
CA PHE A 33 0.97 13.65 10.43
C PHE A 33 -0.34 14.20 10.99
N ALA A 34 -0.49 15.54 11.06
CA ALA A 34 -1.69 16.17 11.57
C ALA A 34 -2.92 15.86 10.71
N ARG A 35 -2.78 15.95 9.37
CA ARG A 35 -3.85 15.64 8.44
C ARG A 35 -4.23 14.16 8.46
N TYR A 36 -3.23 13.28 8.55
CA TYR A 36 -3.46 11.85 8.73
C TYR A 36 -4.24 11.56 10.01
N ALA A 37 -3.84 12.16 11.14
CA ALA A 37 -4.55 12.00 12.41
C ALA A 37 -6.00 12.51 12.33
N GLN A 38 -6.24 13.68 11.74
CA GLN A 38 -7.59 14.21 11.50
C GLN A 38 -8.44 13.22 10.68
N ASN A 39 -7.90 12.67 9.59
CA ASN A 39 -8.60 11.69 8.78
C ASN A 39 -9.05 10.46 9.59
N VAL A 40 -8.17 9.97 10.47
CA VAL A 40 -8.44 8.80 11.32
C VAL A 40 -9.45 9.13 12.42
N LEU A 41 -9.33 10.29 13.06
CA LEU A 41 -10.20 10.70 14.18
C LEU A 41 -11.61 11.02 13.71
N ALA A 42 -11.77 11.54 12.50
CA ALA A 42 -13.06 11.91 11.92
C ALA A 42 -13.87 10.73 11.37
N ARG A 43 -13.28 9.52 11.31
CA ARG A 43 -13.99 8.35 10.78
C ARG A 43 -14.70 7.54 11.87
N PRO A 44 -15.85 6.94 11.55
CA PRO A 44 -16.55 6.03 12.47
C PRO A 44 -15.64 4.89 12.90
N GLN A 45 -15.72 4.54 14.18
CA GLN A 45 -14.99 3.41 14.72
C GLN A 45 -15.85 2.14 14.66
N VAL A 46 -15.21 0.97 14.51
CA VAL A 46 -15.93 -0.32 14.53
C VAL A 46 -16.25 -0.69 15.96
N VAL A 47 -15.25 -0.60 16.83
CA VAL A 47 -15.38 -0.96 18.24
C VAL A 47 -14.59 0.02 19.11
N ALA A 48 -15.04 0.20 20.36
CA ALA A 48 -14.24 0.80 21.42
C ALA A 48 -13.87 -0.28 22.45
N LEU A 49 -12.63 -0.23 22.95
CA LEU A 49 -12.18 -1.10 24.06
C LEU A 49 -12.39 -0.35 25.37
N ARG A 50 -13.29 -0.88 26.19
CA ARG A 50 -13.48 -0.40 27.57
C ARG A 50 -13.32 -1.59 28.51
N MET A 51 -12.46 -1.44 29.54
CA MET A 51 -12.16 -2.51 30.52
C MET A 51 -11.88 -3.87 29.84
N ASN A 52 -11.06 -3.90 28.82
CA ASN A 52 -10.70 -5.08 28.02
C ASN A 52 -11.87 -5.76 27.27
N ARG A 53 -13.02 -5.11 27.16
CA ARG A 53 -14.16 -5.59 26.39
C ARG A 53 -14.37 -4.75 25.14
N ALA A 54 -14.51 -5.41 24.00
CA ALA A 54 -14.89 -4.74 22.76
C ALA A 54 -16.39 -4.44 22.78
N LYS A 55 -16.75 -3.19 22.50
CA LYS A 55 -18.15 -2.75 22.38
C LYS A 55 -18.33 -2.08 21.03
N ALA A 56 -19.33 -2.54 20.27
CA ALA A 56 -19.73 -1.85 19.03
C ALA A 56 -20.17 -0.42 19.34
N VAL A 57 -19.78 0.53 18.52
CA VAL A 57 -20.00 1.97 18.76
C VAL A 57 -20.82 2.64 17.67
N GLY A 58 -21.33 1.87 16.73
CA GLY A 58 -22.18 2.36 15.64
C GLY A 58 -21.42 3.31 14.72
N THR A 59 -21.97 4.50 14.51
CA THR A 59 -21.41 5.53 13.63
C THR A 59 -20.49 6.52 14.34
N LYS A 60 -20.19 6.31 15.64
CA LYS A 60 -19.38 7.26 16.42
C LYS A 60 -17.93 7.29 15.94
N THR A 61 -17.44 8.49 15.73
CA THR A 61 -16.05 8.75 15.40
C THR A 61 -15.12 8.57 16.61
N ALA A 62 -13.81 8.47 16.40
CA ALA A 62 -12.86 8.43 17.51
C ALA A 62 -12.91 9.72 18.33
N GLN A 63 -13.11 10.86 17.67
CA GLN A 63 -13.22 12.14 18.34
C GLN A 63 -14.45 12.23 19.26
N GLU A 64 -15.59 11.69 18.84
CA GLU A 64 -16.81 11.62 19.68
C GLU A 64 -16.70 10.63 20.83
N LEU A 65 -15.91 9.57 20.68
CA LEU A 65 -15.72 8.54 21.70
C LEU A 65 -14.73 8.95 22.79
N TYR A 66 -13.66 9.65 22.42
CA TYR A 66 -12.50 9.90 23.28
C TYR A 66 -12.22 11.39 23.51
N GLY A 67 -12.91 12.29 22.80
CA GLY A 67 -12.69 13.75 22.89
C GLY A 67 -11.37 14.18 22.26
N SER A 68 -10.78 15.25 22.81
CA SER A 68 -9.54 15.84 22.31
C SER A 68 -8.26 15.15 22.79
N HIS A 69 -8.34 14.25 23.78
CA HIS A 69 -7.19 13.60 24.37
C HIS A 69 -7.35 12.09 24.37
N LEU A 70 -6.58 11.40 23.51
CA LEU A 70 -6.50 9.97 23.50
C LEU A 70 -5.26 9.53 24.31
N SER A 71 -5.44 8.54 25.18
CA SER A 71 -4.31 7.80 25.73
C SER A 71 -3.56 7.06 24.62
N GLN A 72 -2.30 6.72 24.87
CA GLN A 72 -1.51 5.94 23.91
C GLN A 72 -2.19 4.62 23.51
N ARG A 73 -2.88 3.98 24.45
CA ARG A 73 -3.63 2.73 24.22
C ARG A 73 -4.83 2.95 23.28
N GLU A 74 -5.60 4.01 23.51
CA GLU A 74 -6.74 4.36 22.66
C GLU A 74 -6.28 4.76 21.26
N ALA A 75 -5.23 5.55 21.15
CA ALA A 75 -4.63 5.91 19.86
C ALA A 75 -4.17 4.66 19.08
N ALA A 76 -3.49 3.72 19.74
CA ALA A 76 -3.06 2.47 19.14
C ALA A 76 -4.27 1.62 18.66
N GLN A 77 -5.34 1.57 19.46
CA GLN A 77 -6.57 0.88 19.10
C GLN A 77 -7.24 1.55 17.87
N VAL A 78 -7.42 2.85 17.89
CA VAL A 78 -8.01 3.61 16.78
C VAL A 78 -7.22 3.35 15.50
N LEU A 79 -5.89 3.51 15.52
CA LEU A 79 -5.02 3.25 14.38
C LEU A 79 -5.06 1.80 13.90
N SER A 80 -5.35 0.83 14.77
CA SER A 80 -5.42 -0.59 14.40
C SER A 80 -6.60 -0.93 13.49
N MET A 81 -7.64 -0.09 13.49
CA MET A 81 -8.85 -0.31 12.66
C MET A 81 -8.72 0.22 11.23
N PHE A 82 -7.64 0.93 10.91
CA PHE A 82 -7.40 1.47 9.57
C PHE A 82 -6.38 0.63 8.82
N PHE A 83 -6.70 0.27 7.59
CA PHE A 83 -5.90 -0.57 6.71
C PHE A 83 -5.64 0.14 5.38
N TYR A 84 -5.27 1.42 5.46
CA TYR A 84 -4.82 2.16 4.29
C TYR A 84 -3.64 1.47 3.61
N ASP A 85 -3.46 1.71 2.34
CA ASP A 85 -2.37 1.13 1.54
C ASP A 85 -0.98 1.44 2.12
N ALA A 86 -0.82 2.65 2.65
CA ALA A 86 0.27 3.04 3.52
C ALA A 86 -0.33 3.59 4.82
N ARG A 87 -0.09 2.95 5.94
CA ARG A 87 -0.59 3.39 7.24
C ARG A 87 0.51 3.79 8.19
N LEU A 88 0.24 4.81 8.97
CA LEU A 88 1.14 5.33 9.97
C LEU A 88 0.78 4.78 11.35
N LYS A 89 1.78 4.18 12.00
CA LYS A 89 1.78 3.81 13.42
C LYS A 89 3.07 4.33 14.04
N SER A 90 3.77 3.51 14.86
CA SER A 90 5.16 3.76 15.26
C SER A 90 6.14 3.69 14.06
N ARG A 91 5.66 3.21 12.94
CA ARG A 91 6.36 3.08 11.65
C ARG A 91 5.37 3.22 10.51
N ILE A 92 5.87 3.39 9.29
CA ILE A 92 5.05 3.29 8.09
C ILE A 92 4.91 1.81 7.71
N GLU A 93 3.67 1.34 7.59
CA GLU A 93 3.35 -0.02 7.16
C GLU A 93 2.76 0.01 5.75
N LEU A 94 3.39 -0.70 4.82
CA LEU A 94 2.88 -0.86 3.46
C LEU A 94 1.94 -2.06 3.43
N CYS A 95 0.65 -1.81 3.20
CA CYS A 95 -0.40 -2.82 3.28
C CYS A 95 -0.90 -3.29 1.90
N VAL A 96 -0.19 -2.98 0.82
CA VAL A 96 -0.62 -3.22 -0.57
C VAL A 96 -0.32 -4.63 -1.06
N ALA A 97 0.73 -5.28 -0.57
CA ALA A 97 1.15 -6.59 -1.06
C ALA A 97 0.14 -7.69 -0.72
N ASP A 98 -0.10 -8.57 -1.68
CA ASP A 98 -0.80 -9.84 -1.46
C ASP A 98 0.13 -10.88 -0.82
N SER A 99 -0.46 -12.00 -0.36
CA SER A 99 0.34 -13.18 0.02
C SER A 99 1.08 -13.72 -1.20
N MET A 100 2.34 -14.05 -1.01
CA MET A 100 3.21 -14.55 -2.07
C MET A 100 4.16 -15.63 -1.53
N PRO A 101 4.68 -16.52 -2.38
CA PRO A 101 5.69 -17.51 -1.99
C PRO A 101 6.99 -16.87 -1.47
N PRO A 102 7.77 -17.56 -0.63
CA PRO A 102 8.97 -17.01 0.03
C PRO A 102 9.95 -16.27 -0.88
N PRO A 103 10.29 -16.72 -2.11
CA PRO A 103 11.22 -15.99 -2.98
C PRO A 103 10.74 -14.58 -3.32
N TYR A 104 9.43 -14.41 -3.47
CA TYR A 104 8.83 -13.12 -3.77
C TYR A 104 8.69 -12.22 -2.53
N ILE A 105 8.54 -12.81 -1.33
CA ILE A 105 8.57 -12.06 -0.07
C ILE A 105 9.92 -11.39 0.11
N ALA A 106 11.02 -12.13 -0.08
CA ALA A 106 12.37 -11.58 0.00
C ALA A 106 12.62 -10.51 -1.07
N ALA A 107 12.16 -10.76 -2.31
CA ALA A 107 12.23 -9.77 -3.39
C ALA A 107 11.45 -8.48 -3.07
N TYR A 108 10.27 -8.59 -2.48
CA TYR A 108 9.46 -7.44 -2.07
C TYR A 108 10.16 -6.66 -0.95
N ALA A 109 10.66 -7.33 0.07
CA ALA A 109 11.41 -6.68 1.15
C ALA A 109 12.64 -5.93 0.62
N GLN A 110 13.39 -6.55 -0.31
CA GLN A 110 14.55 -5.92 -0.94
C GLN A 110 14.15 -4.72 -1.81
N LEU A 111 13.05 -4.82 -2.57
CA LEU A 111 12.52 -3.70 -3.36
C LEU A 111 12.18 -2.51 -2.45
N VAL A 112 11.42 -2.75 -1.39
CA VAL A 112 11.03 -1.72 -0.41
C VAL A 112 12.27 -1.10 0.23
N LYS A 113 13.22 -1.91 0.71
CA LYS A 113 14.51 -1.42 1.26
C LYS A 113 15.24 -0.51 0.27
N SER A 114 15.34 -0.92 -0.99
CA SER A 114 16.07 -0.16 -2.01
C SER A 114 15.40 1.15 -2.39
N VAL A 115 14.06 1.19 -2.42
CA VAL A 115 13.27 2.40 -2.77
C VAL A 115 13.21 3.38 -1.61
N PHE A 116 12.99 2.90 -0.39
CA PHE A 116 12.78 3.76 0.79
C PHE A 116 14.05 3.91 1.65
N GLY A 117 15.13 3.19 1.33
CA GLY A 117 16.35 3.15 2.13
C GLY A 117 17.22 4.41 2.07
N SER A 118 16.94 5.35 1.14
CA SER A 118 17.63 6.63 1.07
C SER A 118 16.73 7.75 0.56
N PRO A 119 16.93 8.99 1.03
CA PRO A 119 16.19 10.16 0.52
C PRO A 119 16.30 10.33 -0.99
N ALA A 120 17.49 10.11 -1.56
CA ALA A 120 17.73 10.24 -3.00
C ALA A 120 16.96 9.19 -3.83
N ALA A 121 16.81 7.95 -3.31
CA ALA A 121 16.01 6.92 -3.95
C ALA A 121 14.54 7.33 -3.96
N LEU A 122 14.03 7.74 -2.81
CA LEU A 122 12.64 8.18 -2.66
C LEU A 122 12.33 9.39 -3.55
N GLN A 123 13.19 10.40 -3.60
CA GLN A 123 13.03 11.57 -4.46
C GLN A 123 12.97 11.21 -5.95
N ASN A 124 13.72 10.21 -6.41
CA ASN A 124 13.62 9.76 -7.80
C ASN A 124 12.27 9.15 -8.12
N VAL A 125 11.74 8.33 -7.22
CA VAL A 125 10.41 7.72 -7.38
C VAL A 125 9.33 8.81 -7.34
N LEU A 126 9.41 9.75 -6.40
CA LEU A 126 8.48 10.87 -6.31
C LEU A 126 8.51 11.75 -7.58
N ARG A 127 9.69 12.03 -8.15
CA ARG A 127 9.77 12.77 -9.43
C ARG A 127 9.16 12.00 -10.60
N HIS A 128 9.34 10.69 -10.64
CA HIS A 128 8.79 9.86 -11.71
C HIS A 128 7.26 9.82 -11.70
N TYR A 129 6.66 9.77 -10.50
CA TYR A 129 5.22 9.67 -10.30
C TYR A 129 4.56 10.96 -9.77
N GLY A 130 5.31 12.05 -9.64
CA GLY A 130 4.87 13.27 -8.95
C GLY A 130 3.70 14.03 -9.58
N GLY A 131 3.30 13.66 -10.80
CA GLY A 131 2.09 14.17 -11.42
C GLY A 131 0.84 13.29 -11.22
N ALA A 132 0.97 12.13 -10.56
CA ALA A 132 -0.14 11.23 -10.38
C ALA A 132 -1.10 11.72 -9.28
N SER A 133 -2.37 11.86 -9.62
CA SER A 133 -3.43 12.18 -8.65
C SER A 133 -3.90 10.91 -7.89
N THR A 134 -4.67 11.10 -6.83
CA THR A 134 -5.34 9.98 -6.14
C THR A 134 -6.21 9.16 -7.12
N LEU A 135 -6.88 9.81 -8.05
CA LEU A 135 -7.70 9.15 -9.06
C LEU A 135 -6.84 8.30 -10.01
N ASP A 136 -5.68 8.80 -10.44
CA ASP A 136 -4.76 8.04 -11.29
C ASP A 136 -4.25 6.79 -10.59
N ILE A 137 -3.94 6.87 -9.30
CA ILE A 137 -3.53 5.71 -8.49
C ILE A 137 -4.66 4.69 -8.38
N MET A 138 -5.89 5.16 -8.12
CA MET A 138 -7.06 4.28 -8.06
C MET A 138 -7.33 3.59 -9.40
N ASN A 139 -7.29 4.32 -10.51
CA ASN A 139 -7.47 3.79 -11.85
C ASN A 139 -6.38 2.78 -12.20
N ALA A 140 -5.11 3.07 -11.90
CA ALA A 140 -3.99 2.16 -12.10
C ALA A 140 -4.19 0.84 -11.32
N LYS A 141 -4.61 0.91 -10.06
CA LYS A 141 -4.93 -0.28 -9.25
C LYS A 141 -6.03 -1.13 -9.89
N LEU A 142 -7.10 -0.50 -10.36
CA LEU A 142 -8.22 -1.20 -11.01
C LEU A 142 -7.81 -1.82 -12.35
N ALA A 143 -7.03 -1.11 -13.14
CA ALA A 143 -6.51 -1.61 -14.41
C ALA A 143 -5.64 -2.87 -14.19
N VAL A 144 -4.70 -2.82 -13.23
CA VAL A 144 -3.87 -4.00 -12.91
C VAL A 144 -4.70 -5.15 -12.36
N CYS A 145 -5.72 -4.87 -11.54
CA CYS A 145 -6.63 -5.93 -11.06
C CYS A 145 -7.38 -6.65 -12.18
N LYS A 146 -7.75 -5.91 -13.23
CA LYS A 146 -8.51 -6.42 -14.35
C LYS A 146 -7.62 -7.08 -15.41
N ASP A 147 -6.56 -6.39 -15.82
CA ASP A 147 -5.81 -6.65 -17.04
C ASP A 147 -4.38 -7.19 -16.80
N GLY A 148 -3.94 -7.27 -15.52
CA GLY A 148 -2.62 -7.80 -15.15
C GLY A 148 -1.48 -7.07 -15.86
N PHE A 149 -0.61 -7.81 -16.55
CA PHE A 149 0.49 -7.24 -17.32
C PHE A 149 0.09 -6.53 -18.63
N SER A 150 -1.17 -6.64 -19.04
CA SER A 150 -1.73 -5.88 -20.17
C SER A 150 -2.23 -4.49 -19.75
N ALA A 151 -2.24 -4.19 -18.47
CA ALA A 151 -2.72 -2.92 -17.94
C ALA A 151 -1.84 -1.74 -18.37
N LEU A 152 -2.50 -0.60 -18.58
CA LEU A 152 -1.85 0.71 -18.64
C LEU A 152 -1.97 1.37 -17.25
N VAL A 153 -0.86 1.87 -16.76
CA VAL A 153 -0.78 2.64 -15.53
C VAL A 153 -0.12 3.98 -15.80
N TYR A 154 -0.74 5.06 -15.41
CA TYR A 154 -0.25 6.43 -15.70
C TYR A 154 0.03 6.66 -17.19
N GLY A 155 -0.80 6.08 -18.08
CA GLY A 155 -0.63 6.17 -19.54
C GLY A 155 0.47 5.28 -20.15
N LYS A 156 1.14 4.44 -19.35
CA LYS A 156 2.24 3.58 -19.78
C LYS A 156 1.95 2.10 -19.50
N PRO A 157 2.54 1.15 -20.27
CA PRO A 157 2.46 -0.26 -19.94
C PRO A 157 3.00 -0.56 -18.54
N VAL A 158 2.25 -1.31 -17.73
CA VAL A 158 2.66 -1.66 -16.34
C VAL A 158 4.02 -2.36 -16.31
N GLY A 159 4.32 -3.20 -17.30
CA GLY A 159 5.62 -3.87 -17.39
C GLY A 159 6.80 -2.90 -17.52
N SER A 160 6.63 -1.78 -18.22
CA SER A 160 7.66 -0.74 -18.35
C SER A 160 7.89 -0.03 -17.02
N GLU A 161 6.81 0.29 -16.29
CA GLU A 161 6.90 0.93 -14.98
C GLU A 161 7.54 0.01 -13.93
N LEU A 162 7.18 -1.28 -13.96
CA LEU A 162 7.81 -2.27 -13.07
C LEU A 162 9.29 -2.49 -13.41
N ALA A 163 9.65 -2.54 -14.70
CA ALA A 163 11.04 -2.63 -15.13
C ALA A 163 11.85 -1.41 -14.67
N TRP A 164 11.30 -0.21 -14.81
CA TRP A 164 11.93 1.01 -14.33
C TRP A 164 12.16 0.97 -12.82
N LEU A 165 11.15 0.61 -12.05
CA LEU A 165 11.23 0.54 -10.58
C LEU A 165 12.27 -0.49 -10.11
N LEU A 166 12.31 -1.65 -10.74
CA LEU A 166 13.30 -2.70 -10.45
C LEU A 166 14.73 -2.27 -10.83
N MET A 167 14.90 -1.54 -11.94
CA MET A 167 16.20 -0.94 -12.29
C MET A 167 16.65 0.07 -11.23
N GLN A 168 15.74 0.95 -10.77
CA GLN A 168 16.06 1.89 -9.68
C GLN A 168 16.48 1.15 -8.40
N ALA A 169 15.75 0.11 -8.02
CA ALA A 169 16.09 -0.71 -6.86
C ALA A 169 17.46 -1.38 -7.01
N ARG A 170 17.72 -2.00 -8.16
CA ARG A 170 18.98 -2.72 -8.43
C ARG A 170 20.19 -1.79 -8.46
N SER A 171 20.10 -0.61 -9.08
CA SER A 171 21.20 0.36 -9.17
C SER A 171 21.62 0.92 -7.80
N ARG A 172 20.72 0.87 -6.82
CA ARG A 172 20.94 1.38 -5.47
C ARG A 172 21.29 0.29 -4.46
N THR A 173 21.34 -0.95 -4.88
CA THR A 173 21.71 -2.08 -4.04
C THR A 173 23.19 -2.41 -4.27
N PRO A 174 24.10 -2.11 -3.32
CA PRO A 174 25.54 -2.30 -3.52
C PRO A 174 25.94 -3.78 -3.55
N SER A 175 25.35 -4.61 -2.70
CA SER A 175 25.68 -6.04 -2.60
C SER A 175 25.13 -6.82 -3.79
N GLN A 176 25.96 -7.72 -4.34
CA GLN A 176 25.53 -8.65 -5.39
C GLN A 176 24.49 -9.64 -4.87
N GLU A 177 24.63 -10.10 -3.64
CA GLU A 177 23.71 -11.02 -2.99
C GLU A 177 22.32 -10.38 -2.83
N GLU A 178 22.27 -9.12 -2.34
CA GLU A 178 21.02 -8.40 -2.21
C GLU A 178 20.38 -8.11 -3.58
N ARG A 179 21.16 -7.82 -4.63
CA ARG A 179 20.64 -7.68 -6.00
C ARG A 179 20.02 -8.97 -6.53
N ALA A 180 20.58 -10.13 -6.15
CA ALA A 180 20.04 -11.42 -6.53
C ALA A 180 18.64 -11.67 -5.94
N LEU A 181 18.30 -11.06 -4.79
CA LEU A 181 16.97 -11.14 -4.20
C LEU A 181 15.88 -10.54 -5.10
N LEU A 182 16.22 -9.61 -6.00
CA LEU A 182 15.26 -9.02 -6.94
C LEU A 182 14.98 -9.92 -8.17
N ALA A 183 15.76 -10.99 -8.37
CA ALA A 183 15.64 -11.85 -9.54
C ALA A 183 14.24 -12.46 -9.75
N PRO A 184 13.48 -12.89 -8.72
CA PRO A 184 12.12 -13.36 -8.92
C PRO A 184 11.23 -12.34 -9.61
N PHE A 185 11.26 -11.06 -9.19
CA PHE A 185 10.48 -10.00 -9.83
C PHE A 185 10.97 -9.66 -11.24
N MET A 186 12.29 -9.70 -11.47
CA MET A 186 12.83 -9.51 -12.81
C MET A 186 12.29 -10.57 -13.77
N ARG A 187 12.22 -11.85 -13.36
CA ARG A 187 11.63 -12.93 -14.16
C ARG A 187 10.16 -12.66 -14.50
N LEU A 188 9.34 -12.22 -13.54
CA LEU A 188 7.93 -11.87 -13.79
C LEU A 188 7.81 -10.79 -14.87
N VAL A 189 8.60 -9.72 -14.76
CA VAL A 189 8.57 -8.61 -15.72
C VAL A 189 9.04 -9.05 -17.10
N THR A 190 10.13 -9.85 -17.18
CA THR A 190 10.62 -10.37 -18.46
C THR A 190 9.61 -11.32 -19.11
N ALA A 191 8.99 -12.21 -18.35
CA ALA A 191 7.98 -13.13 -18.83
C ALA A 191 6.63 -12.46 -19.09
N ARG A 192 6.41 -11.24 -18.59
CA ARG A 192 5.11 -10.53 -18.57
C ARG A 192 4.00 -11.38 -17.93
N LYS A 193 4.34 -12.09 -16.87
CA LYS A 193 3.44 -12.98 -16.13
C LYS A 193 3.36 -12.58 -14.66
N THR A 194 2.20 -12.78 -14.09
CA THR A 194 2.00 -12.66 -12.63
C THR A 194 2.48 -13.94 -11.92
N ILE A 195 2.66 -13.87 -10.60
CA ILE A 195 3.00 -15.06 -9.77
C ILE A 195 1.98 -16.18 -9.98
N ARG A 196 0.69 -15.82 -10.10
CA ARG A 196 -0.38 -16.77 -10.33
C ARG A 196 -0.25 -17.52 -11.65
N GLU A 197 0.15 -16.83 -12.70
CA GLU A 197 0.32 -17.42 -14.04
C GLU A 197 1.56 -18.31 -14.13
N LEU A 198 2.63 -18.00 -13.40
CA LEU A 198 3.81 -18.87 -13.32
C LEU A 198 3.60 -20.11 -12.44
N GLY A 199 2.73 -20.04 -11.44
CA GLY A 199 2.40 -21.18 -10.58
C GLY A 199 1.37 -22.15 -11.15
N ALA A 200 0.81 -21.85 -12.32
CA ALA A 200 -0.17 -22.67 -13.03
C ALA A 200 0.46 -23.56 -14.11
N GLU A 201 1.78 -23.45 -14.31
CA GLU A 201 2.60 -24.32 -15.15
C GLU A 201 3.28 -25.41 -14.28
#